data_c8dc50af38e459e443587bebb10dea0b
#
_entry.id   c8dc50af38e459e443587bebb10dea0b
#
_cell.length_a   1.000
_cell.length_b   1.000
_cell.length_c   1.000
_cell.angle_alpha   90.00
_cell.angle_beta   90.00
_cell.angle_gamma   90.00
#
_symmetry.space_group_name_H-M   'P 1'
#
loop_
_entity.id
_entity.type
_entity.pdbx_description
1 polymer ?
#
loop_
_entity_poly.entity_id
_entity_poly.type
_entity_poly.pdbx_seq_one_letter_code
_entity_poly.pdbx_strand_id
1 'polypeptide(L)'
;MDTVTLKIKGFKCFLDESFELNDLTILTGANASGKSSVIQSLLLLRLATMSRNITIDNGVQKNQVRFDDKRYALELGTIDNLYNEDTDGSMEFYLNDDMFSTSLDDVVDSDMGAKFLVPKVPNSILHNFFYLSAEREGPRYQCANNKSEGDGCGCNGQYTATIMAENDASEVHQSRWKDANIEGKLRTQLDNWLDYIFPGISVRSVADGANHYEIRPRANWLGKEYAAPNIGFGISYALPIIVNGLLIPQGGTLIVESPEAHLHAKAQSNMGYFLAKVASSGVRVIIETHSEHIVNGVRRFLLSEKVLAPENVNTYFLQPTPEGIQKTLIKIDNEGNLSDFPLDFFDQARQDLYAMCKLVDSN
;
A
#
# COMPACT_ATOMS: atom_id res chain seq x y z
N MET A 1 -13.49 -1.15 11.58
CA MET A 1 -12.60 -2.17 12.21
C MET A 1 -12.02 -1.57 13.48
N ASP A 2 -11.52 -2.41 14.41
CA ASP A 2 -10.83 -1.85 15.59
C ASP A 2 -9.52 -1.19 15.14
N THR A 3 -9.19 -0.05 15.76
CA THR A 3 -7.90 0.62 15.54
C THR A 3 -6.77 -0.28 16.03
N VAL A 4 -5.70 -0.41 15.25
CA VAL A 4 -4.49 -1.12 15.65
C VAL A 4 -3.37 -0.10 15.84
N THR A 5 -2.76 -0.08 17.03
CA THR A 5 -1.59 0.76 17.28
C THR A 5 -0.33 0.00 16.84
N LEU A 6 0.36 0.54 15.85
CA LEU A 6 1.73 0.13 15.51
C LEU A 6 2.70 1.03 16.27
N LYS A 7 3.50 0.45 17.17
CA LYS A 7 4.60 1.16 17.81
C LYS A 7 5.93 0.61 17.30
N ILE A 8 6.85 1.51 16.98
CA ILE A 8 8.15 1.22 16.40
C ILE A 8 9.22 1.85 17.30
N LYS A 9 10.14 1.02 17.80
CA LYS A 9 11.28 1.50 18.58
C LYS A 9 12.60 1.01 18.01
N GLY A 10 13.56 1.89 17.93
CA GLY A 10 14.92 1.58 17.52
C GLY A 10 15.07 1.14 16.07
N PHE A 11 14.14 1.49 15.19
CA PHE A 11 14.15 1.06 13.80
C PHE A 11 14.36 2.24 12.84
N LYS A 12 15.45 2.23 12.11
CA LYS A 12 15.84 3.28 11.14
C LYS A 12 15.74 4.68 11.75
N CYS A 13 14.91 5.54 11.18
CA CYS A 13 14.72 6.91 11.66
C CYS A 13 13.82 7.03 12.91
N PHE A 14 13.24 5.94 13.42
CA PHE A 14 12.33 5.97 14.56
C PHE A 14 13.00 5.49 15.84
N LEU A 15 13.16 6.39 16.80
CA LEU A 15 13.63 6.06 18.13
C LEU A 15 12.50 5.43 18.97
N ASP A 16 11.36 6.09 19.09
CA ASP A 16 10.12 5.57 19.70
C ASP A 16 8.91 6.31 19.09
N GLU A 17 8.23 5.69 18.13
CA GLU A 17 7.09 6.27 17.44
C GLU A 17 5.90 5.33 17.40
N SER A 18 4.68 5.92 17.38
CA SER A 18 3.42 5.15 17.35
C SER A 18 2.49 5.66 16.27
N PHE A 19 1.82 4.75 15.57
CA PHE A 19 0.86 5.04 14.50
C PHE A 19 -0.44 4.29 14.77
N GLU A 20 -1.56 5.00 14.77
CA GLU A 20 -2.88 4.39 14.80
C GLU A 20 -3.29 4.02 13.37
N LEU A 21 -3.35 2.72 13.11
CA LEU A 21 -3.78 2.16 11.83
C LEU A 21 -5.29 1.92 11.88
N ASN A 22 -6.03 2.81 11.24
CA ASN A 22 -7.49 2.76 11.13
C ASN A 22 -7.93 1.99 9.87
N ASP A 23 -9.22 2.06 9.52
CA ASP A 23 -9.74 1.45 8.29
C ASP A 23 -8.97 1.96 7.07
N LEU A 24 -8.65 3.25 7.04
CA LEU A 24 -7.79 3.87 6.03
C LEU A 24 -6.69 4.70 6.71
N THR A 25 -5.45 4.38 6.41
CA THR A 25 -4.28 5.13 6.88
C THR A 25 -3.47 5.63 5.68
N ILE A 26 -3.21 6.93 5.63
CA ILE A 26 -2.42 7.56 4.57
C ILE A 26 -1.12 8.06 5.18
N LEU A 27 0.00 7.65 4.61
CA LEU A 27 1.35 8.11 4.94
C LEU A 27 1.80 9.06 3.83
N THR A 28 2.07 10.32 4.18
CA THR A 28 2.53 11.33 3.23
C THR A 28 3.67 12.16 3.82
N GLY A 29 4.37 12.94 3.02
CA GLY A 29 5.50 13.76 3.43
C GLY A 29 6.65 13.73 2.43
N ALA A 30 7.73 14.42 2.77
CA ALA A 30 8.94 14.53 1.95
C ALA A 30 9.61 13.15 1.70
N ASN A 31 10.53 13.09 0.74
CA ASN A 31 11.40 11.93 0.58
C ASN A 31 12.26 11.76 1.85
N ALA A 32 12.61 10.52 2.17
CA ALA A 32 13.39 10.16 3.37
C ALA A 32 12.75 10.57 4.71
N SER A 33 11.44 10.77 4.78
CA SER A 33 10.71 11.14 6.00
C SER A 33 10.24 9.95 6.85
N GLY A 34 10.62 8.71 6.50
CA GLY A 34 10.26 7.52 7.27
C GLY A 34 8.97 6.80 6.84
N LYS A 35 8.24 7.28 5.81
CA LYS A 35 7.02 6.62 5.30
C LYS A 35 7.25 5.15 4.97
N SER A 36 8.25 4.86 4.15
CA SER A 36 8.61 3.49 3.78
C SER A 36 9.10 2.68 4.97
N SER A 37 9.70 3.31 6.00
CA SER A 37 10.11 2.62 7.23
C SER A 37 8.90 2.10 8.03
N VAL A 38 7.78 2.84 8.05
CA VAL A 38 6.51 2.35 8.65
C VAL A 38 6.02 1.11 7.90
N ILE A 39 6.00 1.13 6.56
CA ILE A 39 5.58 -0.02 5.75
C ILE A 39 6.54 -1.19 5.95
N GLN A 40 7.84 -0.96 5.87
CA GLN A 40 8.87 -1.99 6.03
C GLN A 40 8.80 -2.67 7.40
N SER A 41 8.45 -1.93 8.46
CA SER A 41 8.20 -2.56 9.77
C SER A 41 7.08 -3.59 9.71
N LEU A 42 5.94 -3.27 9.08
CA LEU A 42 4.82 -4.20 8.89
C LEU A 42 5.20 -5.40 8.02
N LEU A 43 6.00 -5.20 6.97
CA LEU A 43 6.50 -6.28 6.13
C LEU A 43 7.42 -7.23 6.90
N LEU A 44 8.33 -6.70 7.73
CA LEU A 44 9.19 -7.51 8.60
C LEU A 44 8.37 -8.32 9.61
N LEU A 45 7.36 -7.73 10.24
CA LEU A 45 6.46 -8.42 11.16
C LEU A 45 5.66 -9.52 10.45
N ARG A 46 5.19 -9.26 9.24
CA ARG A 46 4.53 -10.29 8.41
C ARG A 46 5.47 -11.44 8.10
N LEU A 47 6.71 -11.16 7.68
CA LEU A 47 7.73 -12.19 7.42
C LEU A 47 8.06 -12.99 8.69
N ALA A 48 8.19 -12.32 9.83
CA ALA A 48 8.44 -12.97 11.10
C ALA A 48 7.32 -13.98 11.46
N THR A 49 6.06 -13.63 11.20
CA THR A 49 4.93 -14.53 11.44
C THR A 49 4.84 -15.71 10.47
N MET A 50 5.35 -15.55 9.25
CA MET A 50 5.31 -16.57 8.20
C MET A 50 6.51 -17.50 8.18
N SER A 51 7.59 -17.14 8.87
CA SER A 51 8.84 -17.90 8.86
C SER A 51 8.64 -19.32 9.36
N ARG A 52 9.18 -20.29 8.63
CA ARG A 52 9.23 -21.69 9.02
C ARG A 52 10.55 -22.04 9.73
N ASN A 53 11.53 -21.16 9.71
CA ASN A 53 12.81 -21.31 10.39
C ASN A 53 12.67 -20.86 11.84
N ILE A 54 12.20 -21.78 12.68
CA ILE A 54 11.90 -21.52 14.08
C ILE A 54 13.06 -22.04 14.93
N THR A 55 13.54 -21.23 15.85
CA THR A 55 14.49 -21.61 16.89
C THR A 55 13.85 -21.42 18.27
N ILE A 56 14.19 -22.28 19.23
CA ILE A 56 13.78 -22.10 20.62
C ILE A 56 15.05 -21.78 21.40
N ASP A 57 15.10 -20.58 21.94
CA ASP A 57 16.19 -20.11 22.79
C ASP A 57 15.65 -19.82 24.21
N ASN A 58 16.20 -20.47 25.23
CA ASN A 58 15.74 -20.35 26.61
C ASN A 58 14.22 -20.51 26.81
N GLY A 59 13.57 -21.38 26.01
CA GLY A 59 12.10 -21.57 26.03
C GLY A 59 11.29 -20.52 25.31
N VAL A 60 11.94 -19.57 24.62
CA VAL A 60 11.31 -18.51 23.82
C VAL A 60 11.44 -18.87 22.34
N GLN A 61 10.34 -18.76 21.61
CA GLN A 61 10.32 -18.97 20.17
C GLN A 61 10.83 -17.73 19.45
N LYS A 62 11.84 -17.91 18.59
CA LYS A 62 12.31 -16.88 17.66
C LYS A 62 12.20 -17.40 16.22
N ASN A 63 11.73 -16.56 15.32
CA ASN A 63 11.57 -16.86 13.90
C ASN A 63 12.61 -16.07 13.09
N GLN A 64 13.34 -16.78 12.21
CA GLN A 64 14.34 -16.13 11.37
C GLN A 64 13.67 -15.35 10.23
N VAL A 65 14.11 -14.12 10.02
CA VAL A 65 13.68 -13.22 8.95
C VAL A 65 14.89 -12.78 8.14
N ARG A 66 14.79 -12.85 6.81
CA ARG A 66 15.80 -12.27 5.91
C ARG A 66 15.41 -10.84 5.54
N PHE A 67 16.41 -9.99 5.36
CA PHE A 67 16.25 -8.57 5.00
C PHE A 67 16.22 -8.32 3.49
N ASP A 68 16.48 -9.38 2.68
CA ASP A 68 16.45 -9.41 1.21
C ASP A 68 15.33 -10.34 0.70
N ASP A 69 14.15 -10.28 1.29
CA ASP A 69 13.03 -11.17 0.95
C ASP A 69 12.36 -10.73 -0.38
N LYS A 70 12.37 -11.64 -1.36
CA LYS A 70 11.82 -11.40 -2.71
C LYS A 70 10.29 -11.34 -2.75
N ARG A 71 9.60 -11.88 -1.74
CA ARG A 71 8.13 -11.88 -1.69
C ARG A 71 7.57 -10.47 -1.59
N TYR A 72 8.26 -9.62 -0.84
CA TYR A 72 7.90 -8.21 -0.64
C TYR A 72 8.89 -7.25 -1.29
N ALA A 73 9.77 -7.75 -2.17
CA ALA A 73 10.84 -6.96 -2.79
C ALA A 73 11.64 -6.14 -1.76
N LEU A 74 11.91 -6.76 -0.59
CA LEU A 74 12.73 -6.13 0.44
C LEU A 74 14.20 -6.26 0.07
N GLU A 75 14.90 -5.14 0.09
CA GLU A 75 16.36 -5.02 -0.09
C GLU A 75 16.90 -4.09 1.00
N LEU A 76 16.78 -4.52 2.27
CA LEU A 76 17.10 -3.66 3.41
C LEU A 76 18.59 -3.63 3.76
N GLY A 77 19.39 -4.51 3.15
CA GLY A 77 20.83 -4.62 3.43
C GLY A 77 21.11 -5.39 4.72
N THR A 78 22.13 -4.94 5.45
CA THR A 78 22.54 -5.53 6.72
C THR A 78 21.80 -4.93 7.91
N ILE A 79 21.86 -5.59 9.06
CA ILE A 79 21.19 -5.12 10.29
C ILE A 79 21.65 -3.72 10.69
N ASP A 80 22.91 -3.35 10.41
CA ASP A 80 23.45 -2.01 10.71
C ASP A 80 22.67 -0.88 10.04
N ASN A 81 22.00 -1.16 8.90
CA ASN A 81 21.15 -0.21 8.21
C ASN A 81 19.74 -0.11 8.83
N LEU A 82 19.40 -0.95 9.80
CA LEU A 82 18.05 -1.10 10.31
C LEU A 82 17.88 -0.56 11.71
N TYR A 83 18.85 -0.72 12.60
CA TYR A 83 18.71 -0.17 13.94
C TYR A 83 18.97 1.33 13.97
N ASN A 84 18.36 2.02 14.92
CA ASN A 84 18.59 3.44 15.16
C ASN A 84 19.86 3.60 16.00
N GLU A 85 20.82 4.44 15.57
CA GLU A 85 22.12 4.63 16.20
C GLU A 85 22.02 5.16 17.65
N ASP A 86 20.91 5.80 18.01
CA ASP A 86 20.66 6.32 19.36
C ASP A 86 20.13 5.24 20.33
N THR A 87 20.14 3.95 19.92
CA THR A 87 19.72 2.83 20.76
C THR A 87 20.87 1.87 21.08
N ASP A 88 20.61 0.89 21.92
CA ASP A 88 21.53 -0.20 22.27
C ASP A 88 21.64 -1.29 21.19
N GLY A 89 21.10 -1.05 20.00
CA GLY A 89 21.04 -2.02 18.89
C GLY A 89 19.85 -2.97 18.99
N SER A 90 18.88 -2.69 19.86
CA SER A 90 17.62 -3.41 19.92
C SER A 90 16.54 -2.74 19.06
N MET A 91 15.69 -3.54 18.46
CA MET A 91 14.49 -3.10 17.74
C MET A 91 13.27 -3.78 18.33
N GLU A 92 12.27 -2.99 18.70
CA GLU A 92 10.99 -3.47 19.22
C GLU A 92 9.85 -2.93 18.37
N PHE A 93 8.90 -3.82 18.10
CA PHE A 93 7.68 -3.47 17.37
C PHE A 93 6.48 -3.99 18.16
N TYR A 94 5.42 -3.21 18.20
CA TYR A 94 4.19 -3.60 18.86
C TYR A 94 3.01 -3.42 17.91
N LEU A 95 2.13 -4.41 17.87
CA LEU A 95 0.80 -4.30 17.26
C LEU A 95 -0.22 -4.46 18.38
N ASN A 96 -0.70 -3.35 18.90
CA ASN A 96 -1.36 -3.26 20.21
C ASN A 96 -0.41 -3.80 21.30
N ASP A 97 -0.81 -4.88 21.98
CA ASP A 97 -0.01 -5.52 23.04
C ASP A 97 0.93 -6.63 22.50
N ASP A 98 0.83 -6.97 21.21
CA ASP A 98 1.65 -8.00 20.58
C ASP A 98 3.04 -7.48 20.30
N MET A 99 4.02 -7.94 21.06
CA MET A 99 5.41 -7.53 20.95
C MET A 99 6.20 -8.44 20.00
N PHE A 100 6.97 -7.80 19.13
CA PHE A 100 8.03 -8.41 18.31
C PHE A 100 9.33 -7.71 18.62
N SER A 101 10.43 -8.43 18.72
CA SER A 101 11.74 -7.81 18.95
C SER A 101 12.88 -8.60 18.33
N THR A 102 13.96 -7.89 18.05
CA THR A 102 15.25 -8.44 17.64
C THR A 102 16.37 -7.51 18.10
N SER A 103 17.60 -7.99 18.08
CA SER A 103 18.77 -7.22 18.48
C SER A 103 20.01 -7.59 17.65
N LEU A 104 21.09 -6.88 17.81
CA LEU A 104 22.37 -7.21 17.18
C LEU A 104 22.90 -8.59 17.57
N ASP A 105 22.51 -9.13 18.73
CA ASP A 105 22.87 -10.49 19.17
C ASP A 105 22.08 -11.59 18.45
N ASP A 106 20.97 -11.23 17.79
CA ASP A 106 20.07 -12.14 17.08
C ASP A 106 20.39 -12.28 15.58
N VAL A 107 21.48 -11.71 15.13
CA VAL A 107 21.90 -11.67 13.72
C VAL A 107 22.21 -13.06 13.17
N VAL A 108 21.84 -13.28 11.92
CA VAL A 108 22.08 -14.50 11.15
C VAL A 108 22.48 -14.18 9.70
N ASP A 109 22.95 -15.17 8.98
CA ASP A 109 23.23 -15.08 7.53
C ASP A 109 24.18 -13.92 7.14
N SER A 110 25.30 -13.76 7.86
CA SER A 110 26.28 -12.69 7.61
C SER A 110 25.63 -11.30 7.61
N ASP A 111 24.81 -11.02 8.63
CA ASP A 111 24.14 -9.74 8.88
C ASP A 111 22.95 -9.42 7.95
N MET A 112 22.60 -10.34 7.02
CA MET A 112 21.48 -10.19 6.08
C MET A 112 20.14 -10.71 6.62
N GLY A 113 20.06 -11.02 7.92
CA GLY A 113 18.86 -11.48 8.58
C GLY A 113 19.00 -11.45 10.09
N ALA A 114 17.89 -11.61 10.79
CA ALA A 114 17.87 -11.73 12.24
C ALA A 114 16.77 -12.68 12.73
N LYS A 115 16.91 -13.13 13.98
CA LYS A 115 15.88 -13.89 14.69
C LYS A 115 14.97 -12.92 15.42
N PHE A 116 13.70 -12.95 15.09
CA PHE A 116 12.67 -12.14 15.73
C PHE A 116 11.94 -12.96 16.80
N LEU A 117 11.84 -12.44 18.00
CA LEU A 117 10.82 -12.86 18.95
C LEU A 117 9.46 -12.54 18.35
N VAL A 118 8.53 -13.50 18.42
CA VAL A 118 7.18 -13.34 17.88
C VAL A 118 6.14 -13.74 18.93
N PRO A 119 4.96 -13.07 18.94
CA PRO A 119 3.87 -13.47 19.83
C PRO A 119 3.32 -14.85 19.45
N LYS A 120 2.75 -15.57 20.42
CA LYS A 120 2.17 -16.92 20.18
C LYS A 120 1.02 -16.90 19.17
N VAL A 121 0.22 -15.84 19.19
CA VAL A 121 -0.90 -15.62 18.26
C VAL A 121 -0.72 -14.22 17.67
N PRO A 122 -0.20 -14.13 16.44
CA PRO A 122 0.02 -12.82 15.82
C PRO A 122 -1.28 -12.05 15.59
N ASN A 123 -1.20 -10.72 15.63
CA ASN A 123 -2.32 -9.82 15.37
C ASN A 123 -2.95 -10.07 13.99
N SER A 124 -4.27 -9.99 13.91
CA SER A 124 -5.03 -10.26 12.69
C SER A 124 -4.68 -9.35 11.50
N ILE A 125 -4.12 -8.15 11.76
CA ILE A 125 -3.65 -7.24 10.70
C ILE A 125 -2.60 -7.88 9.79
N LEU A 126 -1.87 -8.88 10.30
CA LEU A 126 -0.86 -9.61 9.53
C LEU A 126 -1.44 -10.78 8.73
N HIS A 127 -2.76 -11.05 8.79
CA HIS A 127 -3.42 -12.07 7.99
C HIS A 127 -4.01 -11.48 6.71
N ASN A 128 -4.20 -12.30 5.66
CA ASN A 128 -4.71 -11.83 4.36
C ASN A 128 -4.06 -10.51 3.93
N PHE A 129 -2.73 -10.52 3.93
CA PHE A 129 -1.90 -9.33 3.81
C PHE A 129 -1.44 -9.16 2.36
N PHE A 130 -1.97 -8.15 1.67
CA PHE A 130 -1.62 -7.84 0.29
C PHE A 130 -0.80 -6.55 0.27
N TYR A 131 0.34 -6.61 -0.40
CA TYR A 131 1.25 -5.48 -0.53
C TYR A 131 1.59 -5.21 -1.99
N LEU A 132 1.59 -3.95 -2.36
CA LEU A 132 2.04 -3.46 -3.67
C LEU A 132 3.08 -2.36 -3.46
N SER A 133 4.29 -2.62 -3.93
CA SER A 133 5.40 -1.66 -3.86
C SER A 133 5.20 -0.50 -4.84
N ALA A 134 6.01 0.55 -4.68
CA ALA A 134 6.08 1.64 -5.65
C ALA A 134 6.60 1.16 -7.01
N GLU A 135 7.54 0.22 -7.02
CA GLU A 135 8.11 -0.39 -8.23
C GLU A 135 7.24 -1.54 -8.74
N ARG A 136 6.15 -1.20 -9.42
CA ARG A 136 5.29 -2.18 -10.07
C ARG A 136 5.79 -2.54 -11.46
N GLU A 137 5.44 -3.74 -11.92
CA GLU A 137 5.77 -4.14 -13.28
C GLU A 137 5.03 -3.28 -14.30
N GLY A 138 5.79 -2.69 -15.21
CA GLY A 138 5.26 -1.99 -16.36
C GLY A 138 4.60 -2.94 -17.38
N PRO A 139 4.10 -2.41 -18.51
CA PRO A 139 3.46 -3.21 -19.54
C PRO A 139 4.39 -4.28 -20.12
N ARG A 140 4.03 -5.55 -20.01
CA ARG A 140 4.79 -6.71 -20.50
C ARG A 140 3.94 -7.61 -21.37
N TYR A 141 4.58 -8.36 -22.28
CA TYR A 141 3.90 -9.37 -23.11
C TYR A 141 3.48 -10.58 -22.28
N GLN A 142 4.30 -11.00 -21.31
CA GLN A 142 4.05 -12.17 -20.49
C GLN A 142 4.17 -11.81 -19.01
N CYS A 143 3.27 -12.36 -18.19
CA CYS A 143 3.27 -12.22 -16.76
C CYS A 143 3.73 -13.53 -16.08
N ALA A 144 4.28 -13.43 -14.87
CA ALA A 144 4.71 -14.59 -14.11
C ALA A 144 3.51 -15.48 -13.70
N ASN A 145 3.74 -16.80 -13.66
CA ASN A 145 2.68 -17.76 -13.34
C ASN A 145 2.75 -18.36 -11.96
N ASN A 146 3.95 -18.38 -11.37
CA ASN A 146 4.14 -18.98 -10.06
C ASN A 146 3.78 -17.95 -8.99
N LYS A 147 2.59 -18.08 -8.41
CA LYS A 147 2.18 -17.30 -7.24
C LYS A 147 2.55 -18.04 -5.95
N SER A 148 3.00 -17.31 -4.94
CA SER A 148 2.98 -17.77 -3.58
C SER A 148 1.56 -17.69 -3.03
N GLU A 149 1.15 -18.68 -2.22
CA GLU A 149 -0.19 -18.68 -1.63
C GLU A 149 -0.41 -17.41 -0.80
N GLY A 150 -1.52 -16.70 -1.05
CA GLY A 150 -2.02 -15.63 -0.21
C GLY A 150 -1.54 -14.21 -0.52
N ASP A 151 -0.68 -14.01 -1.52
CA ASP A 151 -0.07 -12.68 -1.76
C ASP A 151 -0.78 -11.85 -2.86
N GLY A 152 -1.98 -12.21 -3.26
CA GLY A 152 -2.74 -11.50 -4.31
C GLY A 152 -1.99 -11.41 -5.64
N CYS A 153 -1.89 -10.20 -6.21
CA CYS A 153 -1.18 -9.95 -7.47
C CYS A 153 0.36 -10.00 -7.35
N GLY A 154 0.90 -10.25 -6.15
CA GLY A 154 2.33 -10.12 -5.83
C GLY A 154 2.76 -8.68 -5.59
N CYS A 155 3.93 -8.48 -4.97
CA CYS A 155 4.37 -7.14 -4.54
C CYS A 155 4.60 -6.15 -5.68
N ASN A 156 4.99 -6.63 -6.86
CA ASN A 156 5.20 -5.80 -8.05
C ASN A 156 4.05 -5.93 -9.06
N GLY A 157 2.95 -6.63 -8.71
CA GLY A 157 1.84 -6.91 -9.61
C GLY A 157 2.12 -8.00 -10.64
N GLN A 158 3.21 -8.77 -10.47
CA GLN A 158 3.70 -9.76 -11.43
C GLN A 158 2.71 -10.90 -11.72
N TYR A 159 1.76 -11.17 -10.81
CA TYR A 159 0.75 -12.23 -10.96
C TYR A 159 -0.62 -11.72 -11.40
N THR A 160 -0.75 -10.45 -11.74
CA THR A 160 -2.05 -9.80 -12.03
C THR A 160 -2.83 -10.53 -13.11
N ALA A 161 -2.19 -10.90 -14.22
CA ALA A 161 -2.86 -11.61 -15.30
C ALA A 161 -3.40 -12.98 -14.87
N THR A 162 -2.61 -13.74 -14.11
CA THR A 162 -2.98 -15.05 -13.56
C THR A 162 -4.15 -14.91 -12.58
N ILE A 163 -4.05 -13.98 -11.63
CA ILE A 163 -5.11 -13.73 -10.64
C ILE A 163 -6.42 -13.31 -11.30
N MET A 164 -6.37 -12.46 -12.33
CA MET A 164 -7.56 -12.09 -13.11
C MET A 164 -8.20 -13.28 -13.80
N ALA A 165 -7.40 -14.14 -14.46
CA ALA A 165 -7.90 -15.29 -15.18
C ALA A 165 -8.53 -16.34 -14.25
N GLU A 166 -7.88 -16.64 -13.14
CA GLU A 166 -8.35 -17.62 -12.15
C GLU A 166 -9.61 -17.17 -11.39
N ASN A 167 -9.81 -15.85 -11.27
CA ASN A 167 -10.90 -15.27 -10.50
C ASN A 167 -11.93 -14.50 -11.35
N ASP A 168 -11.93 -14.67 -12.68
CA ASP A 168 -12.80 -13.93 -13.61
C ASP A 168 -14.29 -13.97 -13.20
N ALA A 169 -14.76 -15.13 -12.74
CA ALA A 169 -16.13 -15.35 -12.28
C ALA A 169 -16.30 -15.28 -10.74
N SER A 170 -15.26 -14.94 -9.99
CA SER A 170 -15.34 -14.83 -8.52
C SER A 170 -16.21 -13.66 -8.11
N GLU A 171 -17.02 -13.86 -7.07
CA GLU A 171 -17.88 -12.80 -6.52
C GLU A 171 -17.05 -11.76 -5.77
N VAL A 172 -17.24 -10.49 -6.11
CA VAL A 172 -16.72 -9.34 -5.41
C VAL A 172 -17.70 -8.96 -4.31
N HIS A 173 -17.21 -8.63 -3.12
CA HIS A 173 -18.06 -8.17 -2.02
C HIS A 173 -18.87 -6.93 -2.43
N GLN A 174 -20.19 -6.96 -2.18
CA GLN A 174 -21.14 -5.95 -2.68
C GLN A 174 -20.77 -4.51 -2.32
N SER A 175 -20.18 -4.29 -1.14
CA SER A 175 -19.73 -2.95 -0.72
C SER A 175 -18.64 -2.35 -1.60
N ARG A 176 -17.96 -3.15 -2.44
CA ARG A 176 -16.93 -2.71 -3.38
C ARG A 176 -17.42 -2.53 -4.81
N TRP A 177 -18.69 -2.83 -5.06
CA TRP A 177 -19.27 -2.63 -6.40
C TRP A 177 -19.25 -1.15 -6.76
N LYS A 178 -18.89 -0.88 -8.02
CA LYS A 178 -18.94 0.49 -8.54
C LYS A 178 -20.39 0.93 -8.80
N ASP A 179 -21.21 -0.01 -9.27
CA ASP A 179 -22.64 0.18 -9.51
C ASP A 179 -23.41 -1.02 -8.98
N ALA A 180 -24.41 -0.78 -8.13
CA ALA A 180 -25.25 -1.81 -7.51
C ALA A 180 -26.18 -2.54 -8.50
N ASN A 181 -26.40 -1.98 -9.69
CA ASN A 181 -27.26 -2.57 -10.72
C ASN A 181 -26.51 -3.52 -11.65
N ILE A 182 -25.23 -3.73 -11.46
CA ILE A 182 -24.36 -4.53 -12.34
C ILE A 182 -23.90 -5.79 -11.60
N GLU A 183 -23.68 -6.87 -12.35
CA GLU A 183 -23.24 -8.15 -11.83
C GLU A 183 -21.99 -8.05 -10.95
N GLY A 184 -21.99 -8.73 -9.79
CA GLY A 184 -20.94 -8.68 -8.78
C GLY A 184 -19.67 -9.46 -9.10
N LYS A 185 -19.49 -10.01 -10.30
CA LYS A 185 -18.29 -10.76 -10.67
C LYS A 185 -17.08 -9.87 -10.88
N LEU A 186 -15.91 -10.41 -10.55
CA LEU A 186 -14.64 -9.69 -10.70
C LEU A 186 -14.51 -9.03 -12.07
N ARG A 187 -14.75 -9.79 -13.14
CA ARG A 187 -14.64 -9.28 -14.51
C ARG A 187 -15.47 -8.02 -14.73
N THR A 188 -16.73 -8.07 -14.32
CA THR A 188 -17.67 -6.97 -14.51
C THR A 188 -17.33 -5.77 -13.64
N GLN A 189 -17.03 -6.00 -12.37
CA GLN A 189 -16.66 -4.91 -11.45
C GLN A 189 -15.32 -4.28 -11.81
N LEU A 190 -14.35 -5.06 -12.29
CA LEU A 190 -13.07 -4.58 -12.79
C LEU A 190 -13.25 -3.65 -14.00
N ASP A 191 -14.08 -4.02 -14.98
CA ASP A 191 -14.37 -3.17 -16.15
C ASP A 191 -15.01 -1.84 -15.72
N ASN A 192 -15.94 -1.87 -14.75
CA ASN A 192 -16.58 -0.65 -14.25
C ASN A 192 -15.62 0.27 -13.50
N TRP A 193 -14.74 -0.29 -12.68
CA TRP A 193 -13.72 0.51 -11.99
C TRP A 193 -12.65 1.05 -12.94
N LEU A 194 -12.26 0.24 -13.94
CA LEU A 194 -11.34 0.70 -14.99
C LEU A 194 -11.94 1.84 -15.79
N ASP A 195 -13.20 1.74 -16.22
CA ASP A 195 -13.88 2.82 -16.95
C ASP A 195 -14.02 4.09 -16.11
N TYR A 196 -14.25 3.97 -14.80
CA TYR A 196 -14.29 5.11 -13.88
C TYR A 196 -12.94 5.81 -13.73
N ILE A 197 -11.84 5.05 -13.65
CA ILE A 197 -10.47 5.57 -13.49
C ILE A 197 -9.91 6.01 -14.84
N PHE A 198 -10.11 5.21 -15.88
CA PHE A 198 -9.64 5.40 -17.25
C PHE A 198 -10.81 5.28 -18.22
N PRO A 199 -11.56 6.36 -18.50
CA PRO A 199 -12.76 6.30 -19.32
C PRO A 199 -12.53 5.63 -20.68
N GLY A 200 -13.38 4.66 -21.01
CA GLY A 200 -13.33 3.90 -22.26
C GLY A 200 -12.31 2.79 -22.32
N ILE A 201 -11.67 2.44 -21.19
CA ILE A 201 -10.70 1.33 -21.10
C ILE A 201 -11.35 0.11 -20.45
N SER A 202 -11.13 -1.05 -21.05
CA SER A 202 -11.37 -2.38 -20.47
C SER A 202 -10.13 -3.24 -20.62
N VAL A 203 -10.00 -4.28 -19.80
CA VAL A 203 -8.83 -5.16 -19.81
C VAL A 203 -9.27 -6.62 -19.74
N ARG A 204 -8.58 -7.49 -20.46
CA ARG A 204 -8.78 -8.94 -20.39
C ARG A 204 -7.47 -9.63 -20.06
N SER A 205 -7.56 -10.75 -19.36
CA SER A 205 -6.49 -11.72 -19.25
C SER A 205 -6.77 -12.83 -20.27
N VAL A 206 -5.80 -13.12 -21.12
CA VAL A 206 -5.90 -14.12 -22.18
C VAL A 206 -4.79 -15.14 -22.00
N ALA A 207 -5.15 -16.44 -22.07
CA ALA A 207 -4.14 -17.50 -22.02
C ALA A 207 -3.24 -17.45 -23.27
N ASP A 208 -1.94 -17.46 -23.05
CA ASP A 208 -0.91 -17.58 -24.09
C ASP A 208 -0.14 -18.88 -23.88
N GLY A 209 -0.66 -19.96 -24.47
CA GLY A 209 -0.14 -21.32 -24.27
C GLY A 209 -0.61 -21.99 -22.97
N ALA A 210 0.11 -23.05 -22.54
CA ALA A 210 -0.36 -23.93 -21.46
C ALA A 210 -0.29 -23.33 -20.05
N ASN A 211 0.55 -22.33 -19.82
CA ASN A 211 0.81 -21.80 -18.48
C ASN A 211 1.18 -20.31 -18.44
N HIS A 212 0.83 -19.54 -19.45
CA HIS A 212 1.09 -18.10 -19.48
C HIS A 212 -0.20 -17.32 -19.70
N TYR A 213 -0.28 -16.15 -19.08
CA TYR A 213 -1.36 -15.21 -19.28
C TYR A 213 -0.80 -13.87 -19.75
N GLU A 214 -1.54 -13.24 -20.65
CA GLU A 214 -1.24 -11.95 -21.22
C GLU A 214 -2.34 -10.95 -20.87
N ILE A 215 -1.97 -9.74 -20.48
CA ILE A 215 -2.93 -8.65 -20.28
C ILE A 215 -3.18 -7.97 -21.62
N ARG A 216 -4.44 -7.93 -22.06
CA ARG A 216 -4.91 -7.28 -23.29
C ARG A 216 -5.86 -6.14 -22.98
N PRO A 217 -5.37 -4.91 -22.95
CA PRO A 217 -6.21 -3.73 -22.84
C PRO A 217 -6.93 -3.45 -24.17
N ARG A 218 -8.15 -2.91 -24.05
CA ARG A 218 -8.98 -2.43 -25.14
C ARG A 218 -9.42 -1.01 -24.87
N ALA A 219 -9.23 -0.13 -25.82
CA ALA A 219 -9.78 1.22 -25.79
C ALA A 219 -10.99 1.31 -26.73
N ASN A 220 -12.15 1.74 -26.24
CA ASN A 220 -13.41 1.76 -26.99
C ASN A 220 -13.32 2.57 -28.29
N TRP A 221 -12.52 3.65 -28.29
CA TRP A 221 -12.32 4.52 -29.49
C TRP A 221 -11.36 3.92 -30.53
N LEU A 222 -10.62 2.85 -30.23
CA LEU A 222 -9.68 2.22 -31.16
C LEU A 222 -10.24 0.93 -31.77
N GLY A 223 -11.33 0.38 -31.24
CA GLY A 223 -12.09 -0.72 -31.80
C GLY A 223 -11.41 -2.10 -31.78
N LYS A 224 -10.16 -2.21 -31.27
CA LYS A 224 -9.41 -3.47 -31.17
C LYS A 224 -8.65 -3.58 -29.86
N GLU A 225 -8.28 -4.83 -29.52
CA GLU A 225 -7.38 -5.12 -28.39
C GLU A 225 -5.93 -4.89 -28.79
N TYR A 226 -5.12 -4.48 -27.80
CA TYR A 226 -3.70 -4.25 -27.94
C TYR A 226 -2.93 -5.13 -26.96
N ALA A 227 -1.70 -5.48 -27.29
CA ALA A 227 -0.79 -6.00 -26.28
C ALA A 227 -0.43 -4.91 -25.26
N ALA A 228 -0.26 -5.28 -24.00
CA ALA A 228 0.00 -4.34 -22.89
C ALA A 228 1.12 -3.31 -23.19
N PRO A 229 2.26 -3.66 -23.83
CA PRO A 229 3.30 -2.69 -24.15
C PRO A 229 2.88 -1.55 -25.08
N ASN A 230 1.75 -1.67 -25.77
CA ASN A 230 1.22 -0.65 -26.67
C ASN A 230 0.25 0.33 -26.01
N ILE A 231 -0.02 0.16 -24.71
CA ILE A 231 -0.87 1.05 -23.91
C ILE A 231 -0.06 1.55 -22.71
N GLY A 232 -0.22 2.81 -22.37
CA GLY A 232 0.62 3.51 -21.39
C GLY A 232 0.73 2.83 -20.01
N PHE A 233 1.82 3.09 -19.32
CA PHE A 233 2.18 2.54 -18.00
C PHE A 233 1.10 2.66 -16.94
N GLY A 234 0.28 3.73 -16.97
CA GLY A 234 -0.73 4.00 -15.94
C GLY A 234 -1.71 2.85 -15.72
N ILE A 235 -2.16 2.20 -16.79
CA ILE A 235 -3.09 1.06 -16.68
C ILE A 235 -2.41 -0.13 -16.00
N SER A 236 -1.19 -0.47 -16.41
CA SER A 236 -0.44 -1.61 -15.83
C SER A 236 -0.12 -1.39 -14.36
N TYR A 237 0.14 -0.15 -13.95
CA TYR A 237 0.40 0.21 -12.55
C TYR A 237 -0.87 0.22 -11.68
N ALA A 238 -2.01 0.62 -12.25
CA ALA A 238 -3.28 0.67 -11.53
C ALA A 238 -3.96 -0.69 -11.41
N LEU A 239 -3.79 -1.56 -12.41
CA LEU A 239 -4.52 -2.83 -12.52
C LEU A 239 -4.34 -3.75 -11.30
N PRO A 240 -3.10 -4.02 -10.80
CA PRO A 240 -2.92 -4.85 -9.61
C PRO A 240 -3.54 -4.23 -8.35
N ILE A 241 -3.62 -2.89 -8.24
CA ILE A 241 -4.29 -2.21 -7.12
C ILE A 241 -5.78 -2.51 -7.16
N ILE A 242 -6.41 -2.37 -8.34
CA ILE A 242 -7.85 -2.60 -8.49
C ILE A 242 -8.18 -4.07 -8.27
N VAL A 243 -7.43 -5.00 -8.86
CA VAL A 243 -7.64 -6.45 -8.70
C VAL A 243 -7.50 -6.87 -7.24
N ASN A 244 -6.42 -6.46 -6.57
CA ASN A 244 -6.21 -6.75 -5.14
C ASN A 244 -7.33 -6.14 -4.28
N GLY A 245 -7.70 -4.88 -4.53
CA GLY A 245 -8.77 -4.22 -3.80
C GLY A 245 -10.14 -4.88 -3.95
N LEU A 246 -10.43 -5.46 -5.12
CA LEU A 246 -11.68 -6.19 -5.35
C LEU A 246 -11.69 -7.60 -4.71
N LEU A 247 -10.55 -8.28 -4.66
CA LEU A 247 -10.45 -9.68 -4.23
C LEU A 247 -10.05 -9.88 -2.77
N ILE A 248 -9.39 -8.91 -2.14
CA ILE A 248 -8.92 -9.09 -0.76
C ILE A 248 -10.08 -9.45 0.17
N PRO A 249 -9.96 -10.48 1.04
CA PRO A 249 -11.00 -10.81 2.02
C PRO A 249 -11.29 -9.66 3.00
N GLN A 250 -12.51 -9.60 3.52
CA GLN A 250 -12.81 -8.73 4.67
C GLN A 250 -11.92 -9.10 5.85
N GLY A 251 -11.53 -8.13 6.66
CA GLY A 251 -10.56 -8.31 7.73
C GLY A 251 -9.10 -8.35 7.24
N GLY A 252 -8.86 -8.36 5.92
CA GLY A 252 -7.51 -8.29 5.35
C GLY A 252 -6.89 -6.90 5.39
N THR A 253 -5.58 -6.85 5.11
CA THR A 253 -4.78 -5.62 5.04
C THR A 253 -4.23 -5.43 3.63
N LEU A 254 -4.52 -4.30 3.02
CA LEU A 254 -3.99 -3.89 1.72
C LEU A 254 -3.04 -2.70 1.90
N ILE A 255 -1.78 -2.89 1.57
CA ILE A 255 -0.77 -1.82 1.56
C ILE A 255 -0.43 -1.46 0.12
N VAL A 256 -0.47 -0.18 -0.21
CA VAL A 256 -0.16 0.31 -1.55
C VAL A 256 0.78 1.51 -1.47
N GLU A 257 1.97 1.37 -2.02
CA GLU A 257 2.90 2.49 -2.19
C GLU A 257 2.65 3.18 -3.54
N SER A 258 2.71 4.51 -3.54
CA SER A 258 2.59 5.37 -4.73
C SER A 258 1.46 4.96 -5.68
N PRO A 259 0.18 4.88 -5.25
CA PRO A 259 -0.93 4.52 -6.12
C PRO A 259 -1.14 5.52 -7.26
N GLU A 260 -0.59 6.72 -7.15
CA GLU A 260 -0.59 7.77 -8.18
C GLU A 260 0.37 7.54 -9.34
N ALA A 261 1.32 6.62 -9.22
CA ALA A 261 2.40 6.45 -10.19
C ALA A 261 1.88 6.25 -11.61
N HIS A 262 2.39 7.08 -12.54
CA HIS A 262 2.00 7.11 -13.96
C HIS A 262 0.53 7.47 -14.24
N LEU A 263 -0.22 7.98 -13.26
CA LEU A 263 -1.61 8.39 -13.42
C LEU A 263 -1.74 9.90 -13.67
N HIS A 264 -2.66 10.28 -14.56
CA HIS A 264 -3.10 11.67 -14.68
C HIS A 264 -3.90 12.10 -13.43
N ALA A 265 -3.88 13.36 -13.06
CA ALA A 265 -4.51 13.92 -11.86
C ALA A 265 -5.94 13.41 -11.59
N LYS A 266 -6.81 13.36 -12.63
CA LYS A 266 -8.16 12.81 -12.52
C LYS A 266 -8.16 11.34 -12.13
N ALA A 267 -7.28 10.54 -12.73
CA ALA A 267 -7.17 9.10 -12.42
C ALA A 267 -6.61 8.88 -11.01
N GLN A 268 -5.68 9.71 -10.55
CA GLN A 268 -5.20 9.70 -9.15
C GLN A 268 -6.34 9.94 -8.17
N SER A 269 -7.17 10.96 -8.38
CA SER A 269 -8.33 11.24 -7.53
C SER A 269 -9.36 10.10 -7.56
N ASN A 270 -9.59 9.48 -8.70
CA ASN A 270 -10.48 8.33 -8.81
C ASN A 270 -9.89 7.07 -8.16
N MET A 271 -8.56 6.90 -8.17
CA MET A 271 -7.87 5.83 -7.44
C MET A 271 -7.99 6.02 -5.92
N GLY A 272 -7.82 7.23 -5.40
CA GLY A 272 -8.05 7.53 -3.99
C GLY A 272 -9.49 7.23 -3.56
N TYR A 273 -10.47 7.56 -4.41
CA TYR A 273 -11.89 7.20 -4.21
C TYR A 273 -12.09 5.67 -4.17
N PHE A 274 -11.46 4.92 -5.08
CA PHE A 274 -11.51 3.46 -5.10
C PHE A 274 -10.93 2.85 -3.81
N LEU A 275 -9.75 3.30 -3.37
CA LEU A 275 -9.10 2.79 -2.16
C LEU A 275 -9.94 3.07 -0.91
N ALA A 276 -10.60 4.23 -0.81
CA ALA A 276 -11.55 4.52 0.26
C ALA A 276 -12.79 3.60 0.20
N LYS A 277 -13.28 3.26 -1.00
CA LYS A 277 -14.36 2.27 -1.18
C LYS A 277 -13.92 0.88 -0.69
N VAL A 278 -12.69 0.46 -0.96
CA VAL A 278 -12.13 -0.79 -0.43
C VAL A 278 -12.07 -0.74 1.10
N ALA A 279 -11.57 0.35 1.68
CA ALA A 279 -11.50 0.52 3.14
C ALA A 279 -12.88 0.43 3.80
N SER A 280 -13.91 1.06 3.21
CA SER A 280 -15.29 1.01 3.73
C SER A 280 -15.90 -0.40 3.73
N SER A 281 -15.27 -1.37 3.08
CA SER A 281 -15.75 -2.76 2.99
C SER A 281 -15.23 -3.67 4.10
N GLY A 282 -14.59 -3.13 5.14
CA GLY A 282 -13.98 -3.92 6.21
C GLY A 282 -12.61 -4.49 5.82
N VAL A 283 -11.86 -3.77 4.99
CA VAL A 283 -10.45 -4.00 4.67
C VAL A 283 -9.63 -2.87 5.24
N ARG A 284 -8.54 -3.17 5.92
CA ARG A 284 -7.58 -2.15 6.34
C ARG A 284 -6.72 -1.74 5.14
N VAL A 285 -6.78 -0.47 4.77
CA VAL A 285 -6.01 0.07 3.65
C VAL A 285 -4.94 1.02 4.18
N ILE A 286 -3.68 0.79 3.81
CA ILE A 286 -2.55 1.65 4.14
C ILE A 286 -1.97 2.16 2.83
N ILE A 287 -1.88 3.47 2.67
CA ILE A 287 -1.41 4.13 1.45
C ILE A 287 -0.17 4.94 1.77
N GLU A 288 0.92 4.75 1.02
CA GLU A 288 2.00 5.72 0.94
C GLU A 288 1.82 6.55 -0.33
N THR A 289 1.77 7.88 -0.21
CA THR A 289 1.54 8.74 -1.37
C THR A 289 2.21 10.11 -1.26
N HIS A 290 2.60 10.65 -2.41
CA HIS A 290 3.05 12.02 -2.61
C HIS A 290 1.99 12.88 -3.32
N SER A 291 0.77 12.36 -3.53
CA SER A 291 -0.27 13.01 -4.32
C SER A 291 -1.40 13.58 -3.47
N GLU A 292 -1.60 14.89 -3.54
CA GLU A 292 -2.81 15.54 -3.01
C GLU A 292 -4.09 15.01 -3.66
N HIS A 293 -4.01 14.56 -4.93
CA HIS A 293 -5.17 14.06 -5.65
C HIS A 293 -5.67 12.73 -5.09
N ILE A 294 -4.78 11.86 -4.57
CA ILE A 294 -5.18 10.65 -3.83
C ILE A 294 -5.97 11.05 -2.58
N VAL A 295 -5.44 11.97 -1.76
CA VAL A 295 -6.13 12.47 -0.56
C VAL A 295 -7.47 13.11 -0.91
N ASN A 296 -7.52 13.93 -1.96
CA ASN A 296 -8.75 14.56 -2.43
C ASN A 296 -9.77 13.53 -2.94
N GLY A 297 -9.33 12.42 -3.53
CA GLY A 297 -10.17 11.29 -3.90
C GLY A 297 -10.85 10.64 -2.70
N VAL A 298 -10.09 10.42 -1.61
CA VAL A 298 -10.59 9.92 -0.33
C VAL A 298 -11.63 10.89 0.25
N ARG A 299 -11.32 12.19 0.34
CA ARG A 299 -12.26 13.23 0.83
C ARG A 299 -13.57 13.24 0.04
N ARG A 300 -13.49 13.13 -1.31
CA ARG A 300 -14.67 13.02 -2.18
C ARG A 300 -15.51 11.78 -1.83
N PHE A 301 -14.88 10.64 -1.58
CA PHE A 301 -15.57 9.42 -1.19
C PHE A 301 -16.32 9.61 0.13
N LEU A 302 -15.67 10.14 1.17
CA LEU A 302 -16.28 10.40 2.48
C LEU A 302 -17.53 11.26 2.36
N LEU A 303 -17.47 12.32 1.55
CA LEU A 303 -18.58 13.25 1.35
C LEU A 303 -19.75 12.64 0.54
N SER A 304 -19.44 11.81 -0.46
CA SER A 304 -20.46 11.30 -1.39
C SER A 304 -21.15 10.04 -0.90
N GLU A 305 -20.39 9.08 -0.33
CA GLU A 305 -20.89 7.75 0.02
C GLU A 305 -21.33 7.64 1.49
N LYS A 306 -20.65 8.36 2.39
CA LYS A 306 -20.95 8.42 3.83
C LYS A 306 -21.02 7.05 4.54
N VAL A 307 -20.29 6.05 3.99
CA VAL A 307 -20.24 4.66 4.50
C VAL A 307 -18.95 4.36 5.26
N LEU A 308 -17.92 5.23 5.14
CA LEU A 308 -16.71 5.24 5.93
C LEU A 308 -16.73 6.48 6.80
N ALA A 309 -16.64 6.31 8.11
CA ALA A 309 -16.62 7.44 9.04
C ALA A 309 -15.29 8.19 8.96
N PRO A 310 -15.28 9.54 8.90
CA PRO A 310 -14.03 10.31 8.80
C PRO A 310 -13.04 10.03 9.94
N GLU A 311 -13.50 9.72 11.15
CA GLU A 311 -12.65 9.34 12.29
C GLU A 311 -11.87 8.05 12.06
N ASN A 312 -12.30 7.19 11.13
CA ASN A 312 -11.63 5.97 10.73
C ASN A 312 -10.58 6.20 9.62
N VAL A 313 -10.32 7.46 9.27
CA VAL A 313 -9.29 7.85 8.30
C VAL A 313 -8.20 8.65 9.00
N ASN A 314 -6.98 8.14 9.00
CA ASN A 314 -5.80 8.84 9.51
C ASN A 314 -4.90 9.24 8.34
N THR A 315 -4.49 10.51 8.29
CA THR A 315 -3.44 10.97 7.39
C THR A 315 -2.25 11.45 8.23
N TYR A 316 -1.13 10.76 8.12
CA TYR A 316 0.12 11.14 8.76
C TYR A 316 1.00 11.89 7.77
N PHE A 317 1.34 13.12 8.10
CA PHE A 317 2.37 13.88 7.42
C PHE A 317 3.67 13.74 8.19
N LEU A 318 4.68 13.16 7.55
CA LEU A 318 6.00 12.91 8.11
C LEU A 318 7.01 13.87 7.50
N GLN A 319 7.76 14.57 8.35
CA GLN A 319 8.72 15.58 7.95
C GLN A 319 10.04 15.40 8.72
N PRO A 320 11.19 15.36 8.03
CA PRO A 320 12.47 15.32 8.71
C PRO A 320 12.78 16.68 9.37
N THR A 321 13.24 16.64 10.60
CA THR A 321 13.74 17.81 11.36
C THR A 321 15.14 17.52 11.91
N PRO A 322 15.89 18.52 12.40
CA PRO A 322 17.16 18.27 13.05
C PRO A 322 17.07 17.35 14.29
N GLU A 323 15.90 17.28 14.92
CA GLU A 323 15.64 16.46 16.11
C GLU A 323 15.10 15.06 15.77
N GLY A 324 14.92 14.73 14.51
CA GLY A 324 14.37 13.46 14.04
C GLY A 324 13.15 13.63 13.13
N ILE A 325 12.26 12.65 13.10
CA ILE A 325 11.05 12.72 12.28
C ILE A 325 9.90 13.35 13.07
N GLN A 326 9.42 14.49 12.60
CA GLN A 326 8.17 15.07 13.08
C GLN A 326 6.99 14.43 12.39
N LYS A 327 6.02 13.95 13.18
CA LYS A 327 4.78 13.36 12.72
C LYS A 327 3.60 14.26 13.05
N THR A 328 2.83 14.65 12.04
CA THR A 328 1.57 15.40 12.21
C THR A 328 0.40 14.53 11.78
N LEU A 329 -0.55 14.32 12.68
CA LEU A 329 -1.81 13.63 12.35
C LEU A 329 -2.82 14.64 11.81
N ILE A 330 -3.20 14.50 10.56
CA ILE A 330 -4.19 15.34 9.87
C ILE A 330 -5.49 14.54 9.77
N LYS A 331 -6.55 15.05 10.38
CA LYS A 331 -7.88 14.47 10.35
C LYS A 331 -8.73 15.11 9.26
N ILE A 332 -9.69 14.36 8.76
CA ILE A 332 -10.72 14.84 7.83
C ILE A 332 -12.03 14.97 8.64
N ASP A 333 -12.73 16.07 8.53
CA ASP A 333 -14.03 16.26 9.18
C ASP A 333 -15.21 15.79 8.29
N ASN A 334 -16.43 15.91 8.81
CA ASN A 334 -17.66 15.53 8.10
C ASN A 334 -17.97 16.43 6.89
N GLU A 335 -17.30 17.57 6.77
CA GLU A 335 -17.41 18.51 5.64
C GLU A 335 -16.25 18.33 4.64
N GLY A 336 -15.35 17.38 4.91
CA GLY A 336 -14.20 17.07 4.09
C GLY A 336 -13.04 18.04 4.28
N ASN A 337 -13.06 18.89 5.32
CA ASN A 337 -11.93 19.77 5.62
C ASN A 337 -10.83 18.99 6.34
N LEU A 338 -9.61 19.47 6.18
CA LEU A 338 -8.43 18.95 6.87
C LEU A 338 -8.21 19.73 8.16
N SER A 339 -7.84 19.04 9.23
CA SER A 339 -7.63 19.64 10.56
C SER A 339 -6.39 20.54 10.62
N ASP A 340 -5.41 20.32 9.75
CA ASP A 340 -4.15 21.05 9.72
C ASP A 340 -3.57 21.10 8.30
N PHE A 341 -2.74 22.11 8.04
CA PHE A 341 -1.98 22.31 6.80
C PHE A 341 -0.54 22.69 7.13
N PRO A 342 0.30 21.72 7.57
CA PRO A 342 1.71 21.97 7.80
C PRO A 342 2.41 22.52 6.55
N LEU A 343 3.50 23.24 6.74
CA LEU A 343 4.35 23.68 5.63
C LEU A 343 4.79 22.47 4.81
N ASP A 344 4.81 22.59 3.50
CA ASP A 344 5.12 21.54 2.51
C ASP A 344 4.08 20.41 2.43
N PHE A 345 2.95 20.52 3.10
CA PHE A 345 1.83 19.62 2.92
C PHE A 345 0.97 20.06 1.74
N PHE A 346 1.30 19.60 0.54
CA PHE A 346 0.59 19.85 -0.72
C PHE A 346 0.34 21.35 -1.05
N ASP A 347 1.22 22.26 -0.63
CA ASP A 347 1.07 23.69 -0.84
C ASP A 347 2.01 24.27 -1.92
N GLN A 348 2.79 23.41 -2.61
CA GLN A 348 3.77 23.82 -3.62
C GLN A 348 3.15 24.67 -4.74
N ALA A 349 1.98 24.29 -5.26
CA ALA A 349 1.30 25.06 -6.30
C ALA A 349 0.97 26.48 -5.85
N ARG A 350 0.58 26.67 -4.58
CA ARG A 350 0.34 28.01 -3.99
C ARG A 350 1.63 28.78 -3.83
N GLN A 351 2.69 28.12 -3.36
CA GLN A 351 4.02 28.75 -3.22
C GLN A 351 4.55 29.22 -4.58
N ASP A 352 4.43 28.39 -5.63
CA ASP A 352 4.85 28.71 -6.99
C ASP A 352 4.08 29.90 -7.55
N LEU A 353 2.74 29.93 -7.38
CA LEU A 353 1.90 31.05 -7.79
C LEU A 353 2.32 32.36 -7.10
N TYR A 354 2.58 32.30 -5.80
CA TYR A 354 3.04 33.48 -5.05
C TYR A 354 4.42 33.97 -5.52
N ALA A 355 5.35 33.05 -5.81
CA ALA A 355 6.65 33.36 -6.36
C ALA A 355 6.53 34.01 -7.75
N MET A 356 5.66 33.48 -8.64
CA MET A 356 5.39 34.04 -9.97
C MET A 356 4.80 35.45 -9.90
N CYS A 357 3.83 35.69 -9.00
CA CYS A 357 3.27 37.05 -8.81
C CYS A 357 4.37 38.05 -8.40
N LYS A 358 5.23 37.68 -7.45
CA LYS A 358 6.35 38.56 -7.05
C LYS A 358 7.30 38.90 -8.20
N LEU A 359 7.57 37.94 -9.09
CA LEU A 359 8.44 38.15 -10.25
C LEU A 359 7.80 39.10 -11.28
N VAL A 360 6.47 39.06 -11.42
CA VAL A 360 5.72 40.00 -12.30
C VAL A 360 5.75 41.42 -11.74
N ASP A 361 5.55 41.57 -10.43
CA ASP A 361 5.54 42.89 -9.76
C ASP A 361 6.92 43.55 -9.69
N SER A 362 8.03 42.77 -9.85
CA SER A 362 9.40 43.26 -9.83
C SER A 362 9.96 43.67 -11.21
N ASN A 363 9.22 43.47 -12.29
CA ASN A 363 9.52 43.93 -13.65
C ASN A 363 8.64 45.11 -14.07
#